data_81c13221d249efa770c1f47bf6152280
#
_entry.id   81c13221d249efa770c1f47bf6152280
#
_cell.length_a   1.000
_cell.length_b   1.000
_cell.length_c   1.000
_cell.angle_alpha   90.00
_cell.angle_beta   90.00
_cell.angle_gamma   90.00
#
_symmetry.space_group_name_H-M   'P 1'
#
loop_
_entity.id
_entity.type
_entity.pdbx_description
1 polymer ?
#
loop_
_entity_poly.entity_id
_entity_poly.type
_entity_poly.pdbx_seq_one_letter_code
_entity_poly.pdbx_strand_id
1 'polypeptide(L)'
;EMLELLYLHKSFGGNHVLRGASLKVEKGESMVVIGGSGSGKSVLIKHIIGTLKPDKGSVLIDGVDIATLSENELYETRKRFGMLFQMAALFDSMRVWENVAFALMRHGKLKENDAKEIAIEKLRMVGLVGVENLMPSELSGGMKKRVGLARAIAHEPEILLYDEPTTGLDPIMADAINDLIIEMKQKLSVTSVAITHDMHSAYKIADRIAMLYQGRIIEIGTPDEIKNTGNAIVRQFITGSAVGPIKVEGVTA
;
A
#
# COMPACT_ATOMS: atom_id res chain seq x y z
N GLU A 1 -3.27 5.14 18.33
CA GLU A 1 -2.39 4.64 17.26
C GLU A 1 -3.02 3.39 16.66
N MET A 2 -3.11 3.31 15.35
CA MET A 2 -3.70 2.17 14.65
C MET A 2 -2.67 1.11 14.30
N LEU A 3 -1.49 1.56 13.85
CA LEU A 3 -0.40 0.71 13.40
C LEU A 3 0.93 1.24 13.94
N GLU A 4 1.73 0.36 14.54
CA GLU A 4 3.10 0.69 14.96
C GLU A 4 4.09 -0.37 14.48
N LEU A 5 5.18 0.09 13.89
CA LEU A 5 6.36 -0.71 13.61
C LEU A 5 7.44 -0.31 14.60
N LEU A 6 7.93 -1.26 15.38
CA LEU A 6 8.91 -1.00 16.45
C LEU A 6 10.22 -1.70 16.13
N TYR A 7 11.22 -0.94 15.69
CA TYR A 7 12.60 -1.41 15.48
C TYR A 7 12.68 -2.69 14.64
N LEU A 8 11.97 -2.74 13.50
CA LEU A 8 11.94 -3.91 12.65
C LEU A 8 13.31 -4.20 12.03
N HIS A 9 13.79 -5.42 12.23
CA HIS A 9 14.95 -5.99 11.56
C HIS A 9 14.54 -7.19 10.72
N LYS A 10 15.06 -7.28 9.51
CA LYS A 10 14.85 -8.41 8.61
C LYS A 10 16.04 -8.61 7.70
N SER A 11 16.49 -9.86 7.63
CA SER A 11 17.57 -10.28 6.73
C SER A 11 17.11 -11.43 5.84
N PHE A 12 17.65 -11.50 4.64
CA PHE A 12 17.48 -12.59 3.70
C PHE A 12 18.87 -12.99 3.17
N GLY A 13 19.28 -14.22 3.41
CA GLY A 13 20.54 -14.76 2.90
C GLY A 13 21.76 -13.88 3.20
N GLY A 14 21.84 -13.30 4.41
CA GLY A 14 22.90 -12.38 4.82
C GLY A 14 22.69 -10.92 4.39
N ASN A 15 21.74 -10.64 3.54
CA ASN A 15 21.36 -9.26 3.20
C ASN A 15 20.39 -8.69 4.22
N HIS A 16 20.85 -7.69 4.97
CA HIS A 16 20.09 -7.02 6.03
C HIS A 16 19.22 -5.92 5.44
N VAL A 17 17.95 -6.23 5.14
CA VAL A 17 17.02 -5.35 4.42
C VAL A 17 16.39 -4.31 5.33
N LEU A 18 15.88 -4.70 6.51
CA LEU A 18 15.41 -3.77 7.53
C LEU A 18 16.38 -3.75 8.70
N ARG A 19 16.72 -2.56 9.17
CA ARG A 19 17.80 -2.30 10.14
C ARG A 19 17.34 -1.46 11.32
N GLY A 20 16.15 -1.76 11.85
CA GLY A 20 15.54 -1.00 12.94
C GLY A 20 14.53 0.03 12.42
N ALA A 21 13.75 -0.32 11.39
CA ALA A 21 12.69 0.55 10.88
C ALA A 21 11.58 0.73 11.92
N SER A 22 11.25 1.97 12.23
CA SER A 22 10.16 2.33 13.15
C SER A 22 9.23 3.34 12.51
N LEU A 23 7.92 3.13 12.66
CA LEU A 23 6.88 3.97 12.08
C LEU A 23 5.61 3.86 12.91
N LYS A 24 4.90 4.98 13.08
CA LYS A 24 3.58 5.01 13.71
C LYS A 24 2.58 5.66 12.80
N VAL A 25 1.41 5.05 12.68
CA VAL A 25 0.30 5.53 11.86
C VAL A 25 -0.94 5.67 12.74
N GLU A 26 -1.52 6.85 12.74
CA GLU A 26 -2.72 7.14 13.52
C GLU A 26 -3.98 6.64 12.79
N LYS A 27 -5.04 6.45 13.54
CA LYS A 27 -6.33 6.05 12.96
C LYS A 27 -6.85 7.14 12.02
N GLY A 28 -7.23 6.74 10.79
CA GLY A 28 -7.72 7.64 9.76
C GLY A 28 -6.61 8.42 9.03
N GLU A 29 -5.35 8.15 9.34
CA GLU A 29 -4.20 8.77 8.68
C GLU A 29 -3.85 8.08 7.37
N SER A 30 -3.40 8.86 6.38
CA SER A 30 -2.71 8.38 5.19
C SER A 30 -1.20 8.59 5.34
N MET A 31 -0.49 7.51 5.64
CA MET A 31 0.97 7.49 5.66
C MET A 31 1.51 7.01 4.32
N VAL A 32 2.45 7.74 3.75
CA VAL A 32 3.15 7.31 2.53
C VAL A 32 4.61 7.08 2.85
N VAL A 33 5.10 5.88 2.55
CA VAL A 33 6.52 5.54 2.68
C VAL A 33 7.18 5.66 1.32
N ILE A 34 8.13 6.58 1.22
CA ILE A 34 8.95 6.78 0.03
C ILE A 34 10.33 6.15 0.18
N GLY A 35 10.99 5.91 -0.92
CA GLY A 35 12.34 5.36 -0.94
C GLY A 35 12.69 4.78 -2.31
N GLY A 36 13.97 4.61 -2.58
CA GLY A 36 14.46 4.04 -3.83
C GLY A 36 14.07 2.57 -4.02
N SER A 37 14.23 2.07 -5.25
CA SER A 37 14.07 0.66 -5.54
C SER A 37 15.01 -0.18 -4.65
N GLY A 38 14.48 -1.28 -4.09
CA GLY A 38 15.27 -2.15 -3.21
C GLY A 38 15.53 -1.59 -1.80
N SER A 39 14.92 -0.47 -1.42
CA SER A 39 15.07 0.11 -0.07
C SER A 39 14.37 -0.69 1.04
N GLY A 40 13.55 -1.68 0.69
CA GLY A 40 12.80 -2.49 1.65
C GLY A 40 11.32 -2.12 1.82
N LYS A 41 10.77 -1.24 0.99
CA LYS A 41 9.36 -0.80 1.08
C LYS A 41 8.37 -1.97 1.00
N SER A 42 8.52 -2.85 0.02
CA SER A 42 7.64 -4.04 -0.12
C SER A 42 7.82 -5.03 1.03
N VAL A 43 9.03 -5.14 1.58
CA VAL A 43 9.30 -5.95 2.78
C VAL A 43 8.57 -5.36 3.98
N LEU A 44 8.53 -4.03 4.10
CA LEU A 44 7.79 -3.33 5.16
C LEU A 44 6.30 -3.66 5.11
N ILE A 45 5.66 -3.56 3.93
CA ILE A 45 4.24 -3.91 3.75
C ILE A 45 3.96 -5.38 4.10
N LYS A 46 4.84 -6.29 3.72
CA LYS A 46 4.69 -7.71 4.06
C LYS A 46 4.73 -7.98 5.57
N HIS A 47 5.48 -7.18 6.33
CA HIS A 47 5.44 -7.22 7.79
C HIS A 47 4.14 -6.67 8.34
N ILE A 48 3.63 -5.57 7.80
CA ILE A 48 2.35 -4.97 8.23
C ILE A 48 1.20 -5.95 8.09
N ILE A 49 1.09 -6.65 6.95
CA ILE A 49 0.03 -7.65 6.71
C ILE A 49 0.31 -9.01 7.36
N GLY A 50 1.49 -9.19 7.97
CA GLY A 50 1.87 -10.41 8.68
C GLY A 50 2.25 -11.59 7.78
N THR A 51 2.57 -11.37 6.49
CA THR A 51 3.10 -12.41 5.59
C THR A 51 4.59 -12.68 5.82
N LEU A 52 5.28 -11.75 6.46
CA LEU A 52 6.64 -11.90 6.97
C LEU A 52 6.67 -11.63 8.47
N LYS A 53 7.44 -12.43 9.19
CA LYS A 53 7.78 -12.17 10.60
C LYS A 53 9.12 -11.43 10.66
N PRO A 54 9.26 -10.40 11.51
CA PRO A 54 10.53 -9.74 11.71
C PRO A 54 11.52 -10.67 12.44
N ASP A 55 12.81 -10.49 12.19
CA ASP A 55 13.86 -11.19 12.94
C ASP A 55 14.03 -10.56 14.35
N LYS A 56 13.79 -9.24 14.45
CA LYS A 56 13.67 -8.48 15.71
C LYS A 56 12.69 -7.34 15.52
N GLY A 57 12.11 -6.89 16.63
CA GLY A 57 11.12 -5.83 16.64
C GLY A 57 9.70 -6.38 16.59
N SER A 58 8.73 -5.50 16.53
CA SER A 58 7.30 -5.83 16.61
C SER A 58 6.46 -5.04 15.63
N VAL A 59 5.36 -5.63 15.19
CA VAL A 59 4.30 -4.97 14.42
C VAL A 59 3.04 -4.99 15.27
N LEU A 60 2.59 -3.83 15.71
CA LEU A 60 1.41 -3.70 16.56
C LEU A 60 0.24 -3.16 15.74
N ILE A 61 -0.91 -3.83 15.84
CA ILE A 61 -2.21 -3.35 15.35
C ILE A 61 -3.09 -3.13 16.58
N ASP A 62 -3.51 -1.90 16.82
CA ASP A 62 -4.22 -1.51 18.04
C ASP A 62 -3.55 -2.03 19.33
N GLY A 63 -2.23 -1.95 19.38
CA GLY A 63 -1.42 -2.38 20.52
C GLY A 63 -1.15 -3.89 20.61
N VAL A 64 -1.68 -4.70 19.69
CA VAL A 64 -1.47 -6.16 19.66
C VAL A 64 -0.35 -6.50 18.69
N ASP A 65 0.69 -7.19 19.18
CA ASP A 65 1.79 -7.67 18.33
C ASP A 65 1.31 -8.86 17.47
N ILE A 66 1.20 -8.62 16.17
CA ILE A 66 0.72 -9.63 15.22
C ILE A 66 1.68 -10.82 15.06
N ALA A 67 2.96 -10.67 15.40
CA ALA A 67 3.92 -11.78 15.35
C ALA A 67 3.69 -12.83 16.45
N THR A 68 2.94 -12.49 17.50
CA THR A 68 2.59 -13.38 18.62
C THR A 68 1.28 -14.12 18.41
N LEU A 69 0.49 -13.73 17.40
CA LEU A 69 -0.81 -14.31 17.11
C LEU A 69 -0.70 -15.74 16.55
N SER A 70 -1.65 -16.59 16.90
CA SER A 70 -1.87 -17.87 16.22
C SER A 70 -2.27 -17.63 14.75
N GLU A 71 -2.18 -18.67 13.92
CA GLU A 71 -2.57 -18.58 12.51
C GLU A 71 -4.04 -18.15 12.33
N ASN A 72 -4.94 -18.62 13.19
CA ASN A 72 -6.35 -18.25 13.15
C ASN A 72 -6.56 -16.77 13.52
N GLU A 73 -5.91 -16.29 14.57
CA GLU A 73 -5.98 -14.88 14.99
C GLU A 73 -5.37 -13.96 13.95
N LEU A 74 -4.25 -14.36 13.34
CA LEU A 74 -3.62 -13.63 12.25
C LEU A 74 -4.52 -13.59 11.01
N TYR A 75 -5.21 -14.69 10.71
CA TYR A 75 -6.18 -14.75 9.62
C TYR A 75 -7.35 -13.77 9.86
N GLU A 76 -7.91 -13.71 11.08
CA GLU A 76 -8.94 -12.74 11.43
C GLU A 76 -8.42 -11.30 11.36
N THR A 77 -7.18 -11.07 11.82
CA THR A 77 -6.55 -9.75 11.73
C THR A 77 -6.38 -9.30 10.28
N ARG A 78 -5.99 -10.21 9.38
CA ARG A 78 -5.84 -9.92 7.95
C ARG A 78 -7.14 -9.49 7.26
N LYS A 79 -8.30 -9.90 7.75
CA LYS A 79 -9.60 -9.43 7.22
C LYS A 79 -9.82 -7.94 7.42
N ARG A 80 -9.08 -7.31 8.33
CA ARG A 80 -9.12 -5.86 8.56
C ARG A 80 -8.38 -5.05 7.49
N PHE A 81 -7.62 -5.74 6.62
CA PHE A 81 -6.82 -5.11 5.58
C PHE A 81 -7.46 -5.28 4.20
N GLY A 82 -7.42 -4.20 3.41
CA GLY A 82 -7.52 -4.26 1.96
C GLY A 82 -6.18 -3.95 1.34
N MET A 83 -5.86 -4.56 0.20
CA MET A 83 -4.58 -4.33 -0.47
C MET A 83 -4.74 -4.14 -1.96
N LEU A 84 -4.17 -3.04 -2.48
CA LEU A 84 -3.94 -2.81 -3.90
C LEU A 84 -2.47 -3.12 -4.22
N PHE A 85 -2.27 -4.18 -5.00
CA PHE A 85 -0.94 -4.61 -5.44
C PHE A 85 -0.45 -3.79 -6.64
N GLN A 86 0.86 -3.71 -6.83
CA GLN A 86 1.50 -2.94 -7.89
C GLN A 86 0.95 -3.26 -9.29
N MET A 87 0.73 -4.54 -9.61
CA MET A 87 0.18 -5.01 -10.89
C MET A 87 -1.32 -5.32 -10.83
N ALA A 88 -2.04 -4.77 -9.83
CA ALA A 88 -3.40 -5.13 -9.46
C ALA A 88 -3.59 -6.60 -9.05
N ALA A 89 -2.77 -7.52 -9.52
CA ALA A 89 -2.77 -8.95 -9.21
C ALA A 89 -4.17 -9.58 -9.30
N LEU A 90 -4.87 -9.30 -10.41
CA LEU A 90 -6.18 -9.91 -10.68
C LEU A 90 -6.02 -11.38 -11.07
N PHE A 91 -6.99 -12.18 -10.70
CA PHE A 91 -7.06 -13.58 -11.16
C PHE A 91 -7.53 -13.59 -12.60
N ASP A 92 -6.65 -13.98 -13.53
CA ASP A 92 -6.91 -13.95 -14.97
C ASP A 92 -8.06 -14.88 -15.42
N SER A 93 -8.32 -15.92 -14.65
CA SER A 93 -9.40 -16.89 -14.88
C SER A 93 -10.77 -16.48 -14.34
N MET A 94 -10.84 -15.33 -13.66
CA MET A 94 -12.06 -14.83 -13.02
C MET A 94 -12.54 -13.55 -13.69
N ARG A 95 -13.86 -13.38 -13.80
CA ARG A 95 -14.48 -12.14 -14.23
C ARG A 95 -14.18 -11.00 -13.27
N VAL A 96 -14.40 -9.77 -13.70
CA VAL A 96 -14.18 -8.58 -12.89
C VAL A 96 -14.95 -8.64 -11.58
N TRP A 97 -16.25 -8.97 -11.61
CA TRP A 97 -17.03 -9.08 -10.37
C TRP A 97 -16.55 -10.18 -9.44
N GLU A 98 -16.11 -11.32 -9.98
CA GLU A 98 -15.55 -12.43 -9.19
C GLU A 98 -14.25 -12.03 -8.50
N ASN A 99 -13.39 -11.27 -9.18
CA ASN A 99 -12.18 -10.69 -8.59
C ASN A 99 -12.52 -9.77 -7.41
N VAL A 100 -13.49 -8.87 -7.60
CA VAL A 100 -13.90 -7.92 -6.54
C VAL A 100 -14.54 -8.65 -5.36
N ALA A 101 -15.42 -9.62 -5.62
CA ALA A 101 -16.15 -10.35 -4.60
C ALA A 101 -15.38 -11.53 -3.99
N PHE A 102 -14.15 -11.81 -4.43
CA PHE A 102 -13.40 -13.01 -4.05
C PHE A 102 -13.32 -13.22 -2.54
N ALA A 103 -12.93 -12.19 -1.78
CA ALA A 103 -12.84 -12.28 -0.34
C ALA A 103 -14.22 -12.45 0.32
N LEU A 104 -15.25 -11.79 -0.20
CA LEU A 104 -16.63 -11.89 0.31
C LEU A 104 -17.17 -13.31 0.16
N MET A 105 -16.93 -13.96 -0.98
CA MET A 105 -17.37 -15.34 -1.23
C MET A 105 -16.57 -16.35 -0.40
N ARG A 106 -15.27 -16.11 -0.23
CA ARG A 106 -14.39 -17.03 0.49
C ARG A 106 -14.56 -16.96 2.01
N HIS A 107 -14.81 -15.79 2.56
CA HIS A 107 -14.90 -15.54 4.01
C HIS A 107 -16.31 -15.37 4.51
N GLY A 108 -17.25 -14.99 3.66
CA GLY A 108 -18.65 -14.83 3.95
C GLY A 108 -19.47 -16.00 3.40
N LYS A 109 -20.57 -16.33 4.06
CA LYS A 109 -21.57 -17.25 3.53
C LYS A 109 -22.54 -16.54 2.57
N LEU A 110 -22.00 -15.60 1.76
CA LEU A 110 -22.81 -14.84 0.80
C LEU A 110 -23.16 -15.70 -0.40
N LYS A 111 -24.36 -15.57 -0.86
CA LYS A 111 -24.78 -16.14 -2.13
C LYS A 111 -24.12 -15.39 -3.28
N GLU A 112 -23.90 -16.05 -4.39
CA GLU A 112 -23.24 -15.49 -5.57
C GLU A 112 -23.88 -14.18 -6.06
N ASN A 113 -25.22 -14.13 -6.11
CA ASN A 113 -25.94 -12.92 -6.54
C ASN A 113 -25.70 -11.73 -5.61
N ASP A 114 -25.76 -11.94 -4.30
CA ASP A 114 -25.52 -10.89 -3.30
C ASP A 114 -24.07 -10.38 -3.38
N ALA A 115 -23.11 -11.29 -3.54
CA ALA A 115 -21.70 -10.94 -3.71
C ALA A 115 -21.46 -10.15 -5.01
N LYS A 116 -22.14 -10.51 -6.09
CA LYS A 116 -22.09 -9.79 -7.37
C LYS A 116 -22.66 -8.38 -7.28
N GLU A 117 -23.78 -8.19 -6.57
CA GLU A 117 -24.37 -6.86 -6.34
C GLU A 117 -23.41 -5.95 -5.57
N ILE A 118 -22.80 -6.46 -4.49
CA ILE A 118 -21.78 -5.73 -3.75
C ILE A 118 -20.60 -5.37 -4.67
N ALA A 119 -20.12 -6.32 -5.47
CA ALA A 119 -19.01 -6.06 -6.40
C ALA A 119 -19.35 -4.95 -7.40
N ILE A 120 -20.55 -4.92 -7.95
CA ILE A 120 -21.02 -3.88 -8.86
C ILE A 120 -21.07 -2.52 -8.16
N GLU A 121 -21.53 -2.47 -6.90
CA GLU A 121 -21.53 -1.25 -6.12
C GLU A 121 -20.10 -0.71 -5.91
N LYS A 122 -19.16 -1.59 -5.52
CA LYS A 122 -17.75 -1.18 -5.30
C LYS A 122 -17.08 -0.77 -6.62
N LEU A 123 -17.42 -1.40 -7.74
CA LEU A 123 -16.96 -0.98 -9.07
C LEU A 123 -17.46 0.44 -9.42
N ARG A 124 -18.71 0.75 -9.12
CA ARG A 124 -19.23 2.12 -9.28
C ARG A 124 -18.47 3.14 -8.44
N MET A 125 -18.12 2.80 -7.19
CA MET A 125 -17.34 3.68 -6.32
C MET A 125 -15.98 4.06 -6.91
N VAL A 126 -15.39 3.19 -7.74
CA VAL A 126 -14.13 3.45 -8.43
C VAL A 126 -14.31 3.91 -9.89
N GLY A 127 -15.53 4.29 -10.27
CA GLY A 127 -15.84 4.85 -11.58
C GLY A 127 -15.96 3.84 -12.70
N LEU A 128 -16.24 2.55 -12.41
CA LEU A 128 -16.42 1.50 -13.39
C LEU A 128 -17.89 1.05 -13.42
N VAL A 129 -18.51 1.11 -14.60
CA VAL A 129 -19.90 0.71 -14.85
C VAL A 129 -19.98 -0.20 -16.07
N GLY A 130 -20.74 -1.30 -15.96
CA GLY A 130 -20.98 -2.22 -17.08
C GLY A 130 -19.79 -3.12 -17.44
N VAL A 131 -18.79 -3.22 -16.57
CA VAL A 131 -17.57 -4.02 -16.81
C VAL A 131 -17.53 -5.31 -15.99
N GLU A 132 -18.54 -5.57 -15.18
CA GLU A 132 -18.56 -6.66 -14.20
C GLU A 132 -18.37 -8.04 -14.81
N ASN A 133 -18.81 -8.24 -16.05
CA ASN A 133 -18.73 -9.54 -16.75
C ASN A 133 -17.47 -9.67 -17.63
N LEU A 134 -16.66 -8.62 -17.75
CA LEU A 134 -15.41 -8.68 -18.51
C LEU A 134 -14.36 -9.54 -17.81
N MET A 135 -13.40 -10.03 -18.60
CA MET A 135 -12.20 -10.70 -18.09
C MET A 135 -11.07 -9.69 -17.92
N PRO A 136 -10.09 -9.93 -17.03
CA PRO A 136 -8.95 -9.02 -16.85
C PRO A 136 -8.20 -8.70 -18.14
N SER A 137 -8.10 -9.63 -19.08
CA SER A 137 -7.46 -9.42 -20.39
C SER A 137 -8.13 -8.36 -21.26
N GLU A 138 -9.41 -8.05 -21.00
CA GLU A 138 -10.20 -7.06 -21.73
C GLU A 138 -10.08 -5.65 -21.11
N LEU A 139 -9.30 -5.50 -20.04
CA LEU A 139 -9.17 -4.24 -19.30
C LEU A 139 -7.89 -3.50 -19.66
N SER A 140 -7.96 -2.16 -19.69
CA SER A 140 -6.77 -1.31 -19.69
C SER A 140 -6.02 -1.38 -18.35
N GLY A 141 -4.76 -0.90 -18.31
CA GLY A 141 -3.97 -0.85 -17.08
C GLY A 141 -4.65 -0.04 -15.97
N GLY A 142 -5.22 1.12 -16.30
CA GLY A 142 -5.97 1.95 -15.36
C GLY A 142 -7.24 1.27 -14.85
N MET A 143 -7.98 0.58 -15.73
CA MET A 143 -9.15 -0.21 -15.33
C MET A 143 -8.76 -1.36 -14.38
N LYS A 144 -7.66 -2.07 -14.64
CA LYS A 144 -7.15 -3.12 -13.74
C LYS A 144 -6.85 -2.58 -12.35
N LYS A 145 -6.22 -1.40 -12.25
CA LYS A 145 -5.97 -0.73 -10.97
C LYS A 145 -7.27 -0.39 -10.23
N ARG A 146 -8.27 0.13 -10.95
CA ARG A 146 -9.59 0.43 -10.38
C ARG A 146 -10.29 -0.82 -9.88
N VAL A 147 -10.26 -1.92 -10.64
CA VAL A 147 -10.78 -3.22 -10.19
C VAL A 147 -10.05 -3.73 -8.96
N GLY A 148 -8.72 -3.62 -8.93
CA GLY A 148 -7.91 -3.96 -7.76
C GLY A 148 -8.29 -3.13 -6.52
N LEU A 149 -8.57 -1.83 -6.70
CA LEU A 149 -9.05 -0.96 -5.62
C LEU A 149 -10.45 -1.36 -5.15
N ALA A 150 -11.38 -1.64 -6.07
CA ALA A 150 -12.73 -2.13 -5.74
C ALA A 150 -12.65 -3.44 -4.93
N ARG A 151 -11.77 -4.36 -5.31
CA ARG A 151 -11.50 -5.60 -4.55
C ARG A 151 -10.96 -5.31 -3.16
N ALA A 152 -10.04 -4.36 -3.03
CA ALA A 152 -9.43 -4.00 -1.75
C ALA A 152 -10.46 -3.45 -0.76
N ILE A 153 -11.50 -2.75 -1.22
CA ILE A 153 -12.53 -2.13 -0.39
C ILE A 153 -13.80 -2.98 -0.23
N ALA A 154 -13.93 -4.09 -0.95
CA ALA A 154 -15.19 -4.85 -1.04
C ALA A 154 -15.69 -5.36 0.31
N HIS A 155 -14.79 -5.75 1.20
CA HIS A 155 -15.10 -6.27 2.54
C HIS A 155 -15.02 -5.21 3.64
N GLU A 156 -15.00 -3.93 3.26
CA GLU A 156 -15.00 -2.76 4.18
C GLU A 156 -13.85 -2.81 5.20
N PRO A 157 -12.60 -2.79 4.72
CA PRO A 157 -11.43 -2.87 5.59
C PRO A 157 -11.27 -1.62 6.46
N GLU A 158 -10.56 -1.77 7.59
CA GLU A 158 -10.16 -0.66 8.44
C GLU A 158 -8.84 -0.02 7.96
N ILE A 159 -7.98 -0.81 7.33
CA ILE A 159 -6.66 -0.40 6.84
C ILE A 159 -6.52 -0.75 5.36
N LEU A 160 -6.14 0.23 4.55
CA LEU A 160 -5.81 0.03 3.14
C LEU A 160 -4.29 0.13 2.93
N LEU A 161 -3.74 -0.87 2.27
CA LEU A 161 -2.34 -0.91 1.87
C LEU A 161 -2.24 -0.72 0.35
N TYR A 162 -1.36 0.19 -0.08
CA TYR A 162 -1.12 0.47 -1.50
C TYR A 162 0.34 0.20 -1.82
N ASP A 163 0.59 -0.77 -2.69
CA ASP A 163 1.92 -1.10 -3.19
C ASP A 163 2.11 -0.49 -4.57
N GLU A 164 2.83 0.64 -4.65
CA GLU A 164 3.12 1.36 -5.89
C GLU A 164 1.86 1.59 -6.75
N PRO A 165 0.82 2.27 -6.25
CA PRO A 165 -0.51 2.29 -6.86
C PRO A 165 -0.56 2.92 -8.25
N THR A 166 0.38 3.81 -8.58
CA THR A 166 0.40 4.55 -9.85
C THR A 166 1.47 4.06 -10.83
N THR A 167 2.31 3.11 -10.44
CA THR A 167 3.38 2.57 -11.30
C THR A 167 2.80 1.94 -12.57
N GLY A 168 3.41 2.26 -13.71
CA GLY A 168 3.01 1.74 -15.03
C GLY A 168 1.86 2.51 -15.68
N LEU A 169 1.36 3.58 -15.05
CA LEU A 169 0.34 4.45 -15.62
C LEU A 169 0.97 5.75 -16.17
N ASP A 170 0.34 6.31 -17.20
CA ASP A 170 0.66 7.67 -17.62
C ASP A 170 0.28 8.70 -16.53
N PRO A 171 0.81 9.93 -16.57
CA PRO A 171 0.58 10.91 -15.52
C PRO A 171 -0.89 11.25 -15.26
N ILE A 172 -1.73 11.28 -16.30
CA ILE A 172 -3.17 11.61 -16.17
C ILE A 172 -3.90 10.48 -15.46
N MET A 173 -3.65 9.24 -15.87
CA MET A 173 -4.22 8.05 -15.23
C MET A 173 -3.72 7.87 -13.81
N ALA A 174 -2.43 8.15 -13.56
CA ALA A 174 -1.86 8.13 -12.21
C ALA A 174 -2.56 9.14 -11.29
N ASP A 175 -2.79 10.34 -11.77
CA ASP A 175 -3.49 11.38 -11.01
C ASP A 175 -4.94 10.99 -10.70
N ALA A 176 -5.64 10.37 -11.66
CA ALA A 176 -6.99 9.85 -11.45
C ALA A 176 -7.05 8.72 -10.41
N ILE A 177 -6.03 7.86 -10.30
CA ILE A 177 -5.93 6.86 -9.23
C ILE A 177 -5.67 7.55 -7.89
N ASN A 178 -4.82 8.58 -7.83
CA ASN A 178 -4.61 9.35 -6.61
C ASN A 178 -5.91 10.01 -6.11
N ASP A 179 -6.73 10.56 -7.00
CA ASP A 179 -8.04 11.10 -6.64
C ASP A 179 -8.94 10.02 -6.03
N LEU A 180 -8.98 8.83 -6.60
CA LEU A 180 -9.74 7.70 -6.04
C LEU A 180 -9.24 7.30 -4.65
N ILE A 181 -7.93 7.26 -4.42
CA ILE A 181 -7.35 6.98 -3.09
C ILE A 181 -7.85 7.99 -2.06
N ILE A 182 -7.85 9.28 -2.42
CA ILE A 182 -8.36 10.35 -1.55
C ILE A 182 -9.86 10.18 -1.29
N GLU A 183 -10.66 9.90 -2.32
CA GLU A 183 -12.09 9.66 -2.18
C GLU A 183 -12.39 8.46 -1.26
N MET A 184 -11.65 7.36 -1.41
CA MET A 184 -11.83 6.17 -0.57
C MET A 184 -11.52 6.47 0.89
N LYS A 185 -10.45 7.23 1.15
CA LYS A 185 -10.14 7.69 2.51
C LYS A 185 -11.31 8.48 3.11
N GLN A 186 -11.86 9.42 2.37
CA GLN A 186 -12.96 10.28 2.85
C GLN A 186 -14.27 9.51 3.05
N LYS A 187 -14.63 8.66 2.09
CA LYS A 187 -15.89 7.89 2.12
C LYS A 187 -15.89 6.77 3.15
N LEU A 188 -14.76 6.11 3.36
CA LEU A 188 -14.64 4.92 4.20
C LEU A 188 -13.99 5.20 5.56
N SER A 189 -13.44 6.42 5.76
CA SER A 189 -12.71 6.80 6.97
C SER A 189 -11.60 5.80 7.34
N VAL A 190 -10.93 5.22 6.35
CA VAL A 190 -9.89 4.21 6.53
C VAL A 190 -8.54 4.82 6.90
N THR A 191 -7.74 4.04 7.60
CA THR A 191 -6.31 4.27 7.76
C THR A 191 -5.59 3.70 6.55
N SER A 192 -4.56 4.36 6.02
CA SER A 192 -3.82 3.81 4.88
C SER A 192 -2.32 3.94 5.00
N VAL A 193 -1.62 2.96 4.43
CA VAL A 193 -0.18 3.00 4.20
C VAL A 193 0.08 2.73 2.72
N ALA A 194 0.68 3.69 2.04
CA ALA A 194 1.12 3.53 0.66
C ALA A 194 2.64 3.49 0.61
N ILE A 195 3.18 2.63 -0.24
CA ILE A 195 4.60 2.70 -0.60
C ILE A 195 4.71 3.16 -2.05
N THR A 196 5.60 4.11 -2.32
CA THR A 196 5.83 4.62 -3.67
C THR A 196 7.21 5.27 -3.80
N HIS A 197 7.68 5.37 -5.02
CA HIS A 197 8.81 6.22 -5.40
C HIS A 197 8.37 7.48 -6.19
N ASP A 198 7.07 7.58 -6.49
CA ASP A 198 6.48 8.72 -7.18
C ASP A 198 6.14 9.84 -6.19
N MET A 199 6.93 10.93 -6.24
CA MET A 199 6.77 12.05 -5.33
C MET A 199 5.50 12.86 -5.60
N HIS A 200 5.00 12.93 -6.85
CA HIS A 200 3.75 13.60 -7.14
C HIS A 200 2.59 12.93 -6.40
N SER A 201 2.49 11.61 -6.52
CA SER A 201 1.50 10.82 -5.79
C SER A 201 1.67 10.95 -4.27
N ALA A 202 2.90 10.85 -3.76
CA ALA A 202 3.18 10.95 -2.33
C ALA A 202 2.67 12.28 -1.75
N TYR A 203 3.00 13.41 -2.38
CA TYR A 203 2.55 14.72 -1.93
C TYR A 203 1.02 14.89 -1.98
N LYS A 204 0.38 14.27 -2.97
CA LYS A 204 -1.07 14.41 -3.18
C LYS A 204 -1.89 13.64 -2.16
N ILE A 205 -1.48 12.40 -1.84
CA ILE A 205 -2.31 11.48 -1.03
C ILE A 205 -1.93 11.43 0.45
N ALA A 206 -0.74 11.89 0.85
CA ALA A 206 -0.23 11.74 2.21
C ALA A 206 -0.72 12.82 3.17
N ASP A 207 -1.06 12.42 4.40
CA ASP A 207 -1.05 13.31 5.56
C ASP A 207 0.38 13.48 6.08
N ARG A 208 1.12 12.36 6.18
CA ARG A 208 2.56 12.36 6.46
C ARG A 208 3.29 11.43 5.50
N ILE A 209 4.54 11.77 5.25
CA ILE A 209 5.47 11.02 4.42
C ILE A 209 6.63 10.55 5.30
N ALA A 210 7.00 9.29 5.18
CA ALA A 210 8.17 8.69 5.82
C ALA A 210 9.17 8.24 4.75
N MET A 211 10.44 8.57 4.90
CA MET A 211 11.47 8.08 3.98
C MET A 211 12.19 6.85 4.54
N LEU A 212 12.11 5.75 3.81
CA LEU A 212 12.86 4.53 4.07
C LEU A 212 14.17 4.55 3.27
N TYR A 213 15.29 4.55 3.97
CA TYR A 213 16.62 4.51 3.38
C TYR A 213 17.52 3.54 4.14
N GLN A 214 18.16 2.64 3.41
CA GLN A 214 19.04 1.59 3.98
C GLN A 214 18.41 0.84 5.17
N GLY A 215 17.14 0.48 5.04
CA GLY A 215 16.40 -0.29 6.05
C GLY A 215 15.97 0.49 7.28
N ARG A 216 16.04 1.81 7.27
CA ARG A 216 15.64 2.70 8.38
C ARG A 216 14.70 3.79 7.90
N ILE A 217 13.77 4.18 8.73
CA ILE A 217 13.03 5.43 8.53
C ILE A 217 13.92 6.57 9.00
N ILE A 218 14.32 7.44 8.08
CA ILE A 218 15.29 8.53 8.36
C ILE A 218 14.62 9.89 8.55
N GLU A 219 13.40 10.08 8.09
CA GLU A 219 12.61 11.29 8.28
C GLU A 219 11.12 10.98 8.15
N ILE A 220 10.29 11.67 8.95
CA ILE A 220 8.83 11.64 8.86
C ILE A 220 8.35 13.08 9.01
N GLY A 221 7.44 13.49 8.16
CA GLY A 221 6.83 14.83 8.22
C GLY A 221 5.63 14.98 7.30
N THR A 222 4.94 16.09 7.40
CA THR A 222 3.92 16.50 6.43
C THR A 222 4.54 16.68 5.04
N PRO A 223 3.76 16.66 3.96
CA PRO A 223 4.27 16.97 2.62
C PRO A 223 5.10 18.26 2.56
N ASP A 224 4.68 19.32 3.24
CA ASP A 224 5.41 20.59 3.26
C ASP A 224 6.72 20.52 4.05
N GLU A 225 6.73 19.81 5.18
CA GLU A 225 7.97 19.56 5.95
C GLU A 225 8.98 18.76 5.13
N ILE A 226 8.55 17.72 4.44
CA ILE A 226 9.40 16.91 3.56
C ILE A 226 9.95 17.74 2.38
N LYS A 227 9.11 18.55 1.73
CA LYS A 227 9.57 19.45 0.65
C LYS A 227 10.65 20.43 1.11
N ASN A 228 10.58 20.90 2.36
CA ASN A 228 11.50 21.87 2.95
C ASN A 228 12.58 21.21 3.83
N THR A 229 12.81 19.91 3.68
CA THR A 229 13.75 19.15 4.51
C THR A 229 15.16 19.73 4.52
N GLY A 230 15.81 19.67 5.68
CA GLY A 230 17.25 19.90 5.84
C GLY A 230 18.10 18.65 5.59
N ASN A 231 17.49 17.46 5.51
CA ASN A 231 18.20 16.20 5.31
C ASN A 231 18.67 16.05 3.87
N ALA A 232 19.98 15.99 3.65
CA ALA A 232 20.57 15.92 2.31
C ALA A 232 20.17 14.67 1.53
N ILE A 233 19.97 13.52 2.21
CA ILE A 233 19.53 12.26 1.59
C ILE A 233 18.09 12.39 1.10
N VAL A 234 17.20 12.88 1.95
CA VAL A 234 15.78 13.09 1.60
C VAL A 234 15.66 14.11 0.47
N ARG A 235 16.38 15.23 0.56
CA ARG A 235 16.41 16.27 -0.49
C ARG A 235 16.85 15.72 -1.83
N GLN A 236 17.93 14.94 -1.87
CA GLN A 236 18.40 14.31 -3.11
C GLN A 236 17.32 13.43 -3.73
N PHE A 237 16.66 12.60 -2.91
CA PHE A 237 15.62 11.69 -3.37
C PHE A 237 14.42 12.43 -3.95
N ILE A 238 13.86 13.40 -3.20
CA ILE A 238 12.64 14.12 -3.62
C ILE A 238 12.85 15.04 -4.82
N THR A 239 14.08 15.51 -5.04
CA THR A 239 14.43 16.35 -6.20
C THR A 239 14.90 15.54 -7.41
N GLY A 240 15.15 14.24 -7.24
CA GLY A 240 15.66 13.38 -8.31
C GLY A 240 17.09 13.73 -8.73
N SER A 241 17.89 14.37 -7.88
CA SER A 241 19.27 14.76 -8.19
C SER A 241 20.19 13.54 -8.25
N ALA A 242 20.98 13.41 -9.30
CA ALA A 242 22.05 12.41 -9.39
C ALA A 242 23.22 12.73 -8.45
N VAL A 243 23.36 13.98 -8.04
CA VAL A 243 24.44 14.46 -7.16
C VAL A 243 23.93 14.53 -5.73
N GLY A 244 24.63 13.86 -4.81
CA GLY A 244 24.31 13.85 -3.40
C GLY A 244 24.85 12.65 -2.65
N PRO A 245 24.47 12.45 -1.38
CA PRO A 245 24.96 11.37 -0.55
C PRO A 245 24.49 9.97 -0.98
N ILE A 246 23.35 9.86 -1.71
CA ILE A 246 22.92 8.60 -2.31
C ILE A 246 23.79 8.35 -3.55
N LYS A 247 24.61 7.30 -3.50
CA LYS A 247 25.46 6.92 -4.62
C LYS A 247 24.65 6.18 -5.68
N VAL A 248 24.85 6.56 -6.94
CA VAL A 248 24.28 5.84 -8.09
C VAL A 248 25.25 4.71 -8.45
N GLU A 249 24.76 3.47 -8.47
CA GLU A 249 25.58 2.32 -8.87
C GLU A 249 26.08 2.49 -10.31
N GLY A 250 27.38 2.24 -10.51
CA GLY A 250 28.03 2.31 -11.83
C GLY A 250 28.46 3.71 -12.27
N VAL A 251 28.29 4.74 -11.45
CA VAL A 251 28.84 6.08 -11.70
C VAL A 251 30.00 6.32 -10.75
N THR A 252 31.23 6.30 -11.28
CA THR A 252 32.41 6.80 -10.55
C THR A 252 32.38 8.33 -10.55
N ALA A 253 32.45 8.92 -9.36
CA ALA A 253 32.56 10.37 -9.17
C ALA A 253 33.87 10.90 -9.75
#